data_56c3c4cd2bd84554b7bbbf2a08d4b944
#
_entry.id   56c3c4cd2bd84554b7bbbf2a08d4b944
#
_cell.length_a   1.000
_cell.length_b   1.000
_cell.length_c   1.000
_cell.angle_alpha   90.00
_cell.angle_beta   90.00
_cell.angle_gamma   90.00
#
_symmetry.space_group_name_H-M   'P 1'
#
loop_
_entity.id
_entity.type
_entity.pdbx_description
1 polymer ?
#
loop_
_entity_poly.entity_id
_entity_poly.type
_entity_poly.pdbx_seq_one_letter_code
_entity_poly.pdbx_strand_id
1 'polypeptide(L)'
;MHRSISFAAPLLLSLACTSWGRVQLCRATLMAAEARSARLQDQAAPAQPKALPSIAQKTDGFKKLPGYFNLYWDDREGKIWLEIGQWNVEFLYIESLPQGVGSNDIGLDRGQPGDSRVVKFERVGPKVLLVQPNYSFRAVTSDPDERQTAEEAFAQSTLWGFTVAAEDGDHVLVDATDFFQQDAHNVAAALKEAHQGDYTLAPSRSAVYLPRTRNFPRNTEVEATLTFTGQPEGDYVREVVPSPQAITVREHYSFVQLPDDGYAPRAYDPRAGYFALRYMDFATPLDQPIVKRFIVRHRLKKKDPAAALSEPVEPLIYYVDRGAPEPIRSALVEGASWWNQAFEAAGYKDAFQVKVLPEGVDPMDVRYNVIQWVDRSTRGWAYGSAITDPRTGEIIKGEVTLDALRARQHFMIAEGLLAPYPEGGPGAKPALEMVLARIRQLAAHETGHTLGLAHNFAASTHNRASVMDYPGPLVKLRADGGLDVSDAYATGIGEWDKVAIAYGYQDFATGTDEKRELDGILRQSIERGFISFRTLTRGRRAGRILPRTSGTTAPMLSLSSSA
;
A
#
# COMPACT_ATOMS: atom_id res chain seq x y z
N MET A 1 1.24 17.95 -59.55
CA MET A 1 0.35 19.07 -60.00
C MET A 1 0.90 20.35 -59.37
N HIS A 2 1.50 21.17 -60.25
CA HIS A 2 2.07 22.50 -59.93
C HIS A 2 0.97 23.51 -59.63
N ARG A 3 1.15 24.40 -58.67
CA ARG A 3 0.64 25.77 -58.74
C ARG A 3 1.59 26.72 -58.06
N SER A 4 2.12 27.59 -58.92
CA SER A 4 2.96 28.76 -58.64
C SER A 4 2.17 29.89 -57.96
N ILE A 5 2.80 30.65 -57.10
CA ILE A 5 2.30 31.93 -56.61
C ILE A 5 3.28 33.03 -56.95
N SER A 6 2.75 34.04 -57.65
CA SER A 6 3.43 35.21 -58.21
C SER A 6 3.77 36.26 -57.17
N PHE A 7 4.93 36.87 -57.31
CA PHE A 7 5.35 38.12 -56.63
C PHE A 7 4.68 39.33 -57.30
N ALA A 8 4.20 40.28 -56.51
CA ALA A 8 3.85 41.63 -56.94
C ALA A 8 4.71 42.66 -56.19
N ALA A 9 5.46 43.46 -56.93
CA ALA A 9 6.27 44.58 -56.46
C ALA A 9 5.42 45.85 -56.27
N PRO A 10 5.71 46.72 -55.32
CA PRO A 10 5.07 48.03 -55.25
C PRO A 10 5.94 49.12 -55.89
N LEU A 11 5.23 50.03 -56.56
CA LEU A 11 5.68 51.25 -57.24
C LEU A 11 6.36 52.26 -56.31
N LEU A 12 7.46 52.81 -56.78
CA LEU A 12 8.15 53.98 -56.21
C LEU A 12 7.36 55.24 -56.59
N LEU A 13 6.89 56.02 -55.59
CA LEU A 13 6.43 57.38 -55.73
C LEU A 13 7.47 58.33 -55.12
N SER A 14 8.17 59.08 -56.00
CA SER A 14 9.07 60.17 -55.61
C SER A 14 8.25 61.43 -55.33
N LEU A 15 8.32 61.96 -54.11
CA LEU A 15 7.85 63.32 -53.75
C LEU A 15 8.99 64.11 -53.18
N ALA A 16 9.28 65.20 -53.85
CA ALA A 16 10.23 66.21 -53.43
C ALA A 16 9.68 67.00 -52.25
N CYS A 17 10.30 66.92 -51.07
CA CYS A 17 10.03 67.80 -49.94
C CYS A 17 11.03 68.94 -49.81
N THR A 18 10.50 70.13 -49.74
CA THR A 18 11.23 71.36 -49.50
C THR A 18 11.87 71.43 -48.12
N SER A 19 13.00 72.16 -48.02
CA SER A 19 13.94 72.21 -46.88
C SER A 19 13.32 72.58 -45.51
N TRP A 20 12.11 73.13 -45.43
CA TRP A 20 11.47 73.56 -44.17
C TRP A 20 10.74 72.36 -43.46
N GLY A 21 10.26 71.42 -44.18
CA GLY A 21 9.61 70.23 -43.61
C GLY A 21 10.59 69.29 -42.90
N ARG A 22 11.87 69.27 -43.32
CA ARG A 22 12.87 68.36 -42.67
C ARG A 22 13.26 68.79 -41.26
N VAL A 23 13.30 70.12 -40.96
CA VAL A 23 13.62 70.59 -39.59
C VAL A 23 12.53 70.31 -38.60
N GLN A 24 11.24 70.37 -38.97
CA GLN A 24 10.14 70.03 -38.09
C GLN A 24 9.97 68.54 -37.90
N LEU A 25 10.23 67.70 -38.93
CA LEU A 25 10.19 66.24 -38.78
C LEU A 25 11.33 65.74 -37.86
N CYS A 26 12.54 66.35 -37.97
CA CYS A 26 13.65 66.00 -37.07
C CYS A 26 13.37 66.38 -35.61
N ARG A 27 12.74 67.54 -35.36
CA ARG A 27 12.35 67.92 -33.98
C ARG A 27 11.26 67.04 -33.41
N ALA A 28 10.25 66.64 -34.20
CA ALA A 28 9.21 65.72 -33.76
C ALA A 28 9.75 64.30 -33.49
N THR A 29 10.71 63.85 -34.27
CA THR A 29 11.38 62.53 -34.06
C THR A 29 12.30 62.56 -32.84
N LEU A 30 13.02 63.66 -32.58
CA LEU A 30 13.83 63.77 -31.36
C LEU A 30 12.94 63.83 -30.08
N MET A 31 11.89 64.62 -30.09
CA MET A 31 10.96 64.68 -28.95
C MET A 31 10.23 63.35 -28.71
N ALA A 32 9.91 62.64 -29.78
CA ALA A 32 9.32 61.31 -29.67
C ALA A 32 10.35 60.25 -29.18
N ALA A 33 11.63 60.41 -29.51
CA ALA A 33 12.72 59.55 -29.01
C ALA A 33 13.03 59.83 -27.53
N GLU A 34 13.05 61.08 -27.12
CA GLU A 34 13.24 61.50 -25.72
C GLU A 34 12.05 61.07 -24.85
N ALA A 35 10.81 61.22 -25.34
CA ALA A 35 9.60 60.72 -24.63
C ALA A 35 9.55 59.20 -24.55
N ARG A 36 10.10 58.46 -25.52
CA ARG A 36 10.23 57.02 -25.50
C ARG A 36 11.35 56.59 -24.55
N SER A 37 12.47 57.32 -24.51
CA SER A 37 13.58 57.06 -23.57
C SER A 37 13.13 57.35 -22.12
N ALA A 38 12.38 58.44 -21.87
CA ALA A 38 11.83 58.73 -20.56
C ALA A 38 10.80 57.68 -20.11
N ARG A 39 9.94 57.14 -21.03
CA ARG A 39 9.02 56.05 -20.73
C ARG A 39 9.72 54.68 -20.52
N LEU A 40 10.90 54.49 -21.09
CA LEU A 40 11.70 53.29 -20.86
C LEU A 40 12.49 53.36 -19.54
N GLN A 41 12.75 54.56 -19.03
CA GLN A 41 13.37 54.74 -17.70
C GLN A 41 12.39 54.63 -16.55
N ASP A 42 11.09 54.76 -16.81
CA ASP A 42 10.03 54.57 -15.80
C ASP A 42 9.45 53.16 -15.77
N GLN A 43 10.03 52.22 -16.55
CA GLN A 43 9.85 50.79 -16.29
C GLN A 43 10.65 50.50 -15.03
N ALA A 44 9.94 50.44 -13.90
CA ALA A 44 10.49 49.97 -12.63
C ALA A 44 11.38 48.75 -12.88
N ALA A 45 12.61 48.83 -12.39
CA ALA A 45 13.51 47.67 -12.40
C ALA A 45 12.68 46.45 -11.91
N PRO A 46 12.83 45.28 -12.54
CA PRO A 46 12.10 44.11 -12.11
C PRO A 46 12.31 43.98 -10.61
N ALA A 47 11.22 44.04 -9.86
CA ALA A 47 11.25 43.96 -8.40
C ALA A 47 12.13 42.73 -8.05
N GLN A 48 13.23 42.96 -7.35
CA GLN A 48 14.06 41.84 -6.91
C GLN A 48 13.14 40.85 -6.18
N PRO A 49 13.22 39.57 -6.48
CA PRO A 49 12.39 38.59 -5.81
C PRO A 49 12.58 38.79 -4.30
N LYS A 50 11.50 39.11 -3.61
CA LYS A 50 11.53 39.31 -2.17
C LYS A 50 12.11 38.04 -1.54
N ALA A 51 13.17 38.16 -0.77
CA ALA A 51 13.78 37.02 -0.11
C ALA A 51 12.70 36.28 0.69
N LEU A 52 12.71 34.96 0.59
CA LEU A 52 11.78 34.12 1.36
C LEU A 52 12.05 34.29 2.86
N PRO A 53 11.03 34.23 3.71
CA PRO A 53 11.24 34.23 5.17
C PRO A 53 11.94 32.93 5.59
N SER A 54 12.57 32.93 6.77
CA SER A 54 13.03 31.69 7.38
C SER A 54 11.84 30.79 7.78
N ILE A 55 12.08 29.51 7.92
CA ILE A 55 11.05 28.55 8.38
C ILE A 55 10.53 28.98 9.74
N ALA A 56 11.41 29.36 10.66
CA ALA A 56 11.04 29.84 11.98
C ALA A 56 10.13 31.08 11.95
N GLN A 57 10.41 32.04 11.05
CA GLN A 57 9.57 33.22 10.87
C GLN A 57 8.19 32.86 10.29
N LYS A 58 8.13 31.93 9.33
CA LYS A 58 6.89 31.51 8.69
C LYS A 58 6.01 30.67 9.61
N THR A 59 6.61 29.88 10.50
CA THR A 59 5.89 28.95 11.39
C THR A 59 5.72 29.50 12.81
N ASP A 60 5.93 30.80 13.00
CA ASP A 60 5.72 31.42 14.31
C ASP A 60 4.27 31.28 14.77
N GLY A 61 4.08 30.67 15.95
CA GLY A 61 2.79 30.32 16.50
C GLY A 61 2.16 29.05 15.96
N PHE A 62 2.80 28.32 15.03
CA PHE A 62 2.30 27.03 14.55
C PHE A 62 2.67 25.90 15.52
N LYS A 63 1.85 24.84 15.53
CA LYS A 63 2.18 23.63 16.29
C LYS A 63 3.11 22.74 15.47
N LYS A 64 4.37 22.59 15.91
CA LYS A 64 5.31 21.65 15.31
C LYS A 64 4.97 20.20 15.67
N LEU A 65 4.97 19.30 14.69
CA LEU A 65 4.83 17.85 14.81
C LEU A 65 6.13 17.22 14.28
N PRO A 66 7.13 16.98 15.15
CA PRO A 66 8.43 16.47 14.73
C PRO A 66 8.35 14.96 14.39
N GLY A 67 9.11 14.50 13.37
CA GLY A 67 9.20 13.10 12.97
C GLY A 67 10.05 12.89 11.73
N TYR A 68 9.73 11.90 10.91
CA TYR A 68 10.49 11.59 9.70
C TYR A 68 10.58 12.79 8.76
N PHE A 69 9.44 13.44 8.44
CA PHE A 69 9.39 14.81 7.95
C PHE A 69 8.72 15.69 9.00
N ASN A 70 9.28 16.86 9.28
CA ASN A 70 8.63 17.78 10.20
C ASN A 70 7.37 18.36 9.56
N LEU A 71 6.28 18.33 10.32
CA LEU A 71 5.04 19.01 9.97
C LEU A 71 4.79 20.20 10.90
N TYR A 72 4.07 21.21 10.39
CA TYR A 72 3.62 22.34 11.18
C TYR A 72 2.14 22.59 10.91
N TRP A 73 1.36 22.68 11.97
CA TRP A 73 -0.08 22.95 11.90
C TRP A 73 -0.38 24.40 12.21
N ASP A 74 -0.97 25.09 11.24
CA ASP A 74 -1.51 26.45 11.40
C ASP A 74 -3.00 26.35 11.78
N ASP A 75 -3.30 26.59 13.06
CA ASP A 75 -4.66 26.50 13.60
C ASP A 75 -5.58 27.64 13.11
N ARG A 76 -5.01 28.76 12.67
CA ARG A 76 -5.76 29.94 12.22
C ARG A 76 -6.31 29.75 10.81
N GLU A 77 -5.50 29.16 9.93
CA GLU A 77 -5.87 28.93 8.53
C GLU A 77 -6.32 27.47 8.27
N GLY A 78 -6.18 26.58 9.24
CA GLY A 78 -6.47 25.14 9.06
C GLY A 78 -5.52 24.47 8.08
N LYS A 79 -4.25 24.92 8.04
CA LYS A 79 -3.26 24.46 7.07
C LYS A 79 -2.20 23.58 7.69
N ILE A 80 -1.74 22.62 6.90
CA ILE A 80 -0.59 21.79 7.25
C ILE A 80 0.59 22.09 6.33
N TRP A 81 1.72 22.37 6.95
CA TRP A 81 2.97 22.70 6.29
C TRP A 81 3.96 21.57 6.44
N LEU A 82 4.70 21.30 5.37
CA LEU A 82 5.70 20.23 5.29
C LEU A 82 7.09 20.85 5.14
N GLU A 83 8.01 20.49 6.04
CA GLU A 83 9.42 20.83 5.94
C GLU A 83 10.16 19.72 5.20
N ILE A 84 10.87 20.07 4.13
CA ILE A 84 11.61 19.17 3.25
C ILE A 84 13.08 19.60 3.28
N GLY A 85 13.97 18.69 3.72
CA GLY A 85 15.42 18.86 3.74
C GLY A 85 16.18 17.67 3.16
N GLN A 86 15.45 16.67 2.62
CA GLN A 86 16.02 15.49 1.98
C GLN A 86 15.75 15.54 0.48
N TRP A 87 16.79 15.86 -0.32
CA TRP A 87 16.68 16.01 -1.76
C TRP A 87 17.17 14.75 -2.47
N ASN A 88 16.40 14.26 -3.45
CA ASN A 88 16.67 13.05 -4.22
C ASN A 88 16.82 11.77 -3.35
N VAL A 89 16.42 11.82 -2.09
CA VAL A 89 16.34 10.65 -1.20
C VAL A 89 14.99 9.99 -1.38
N GLU A 90 15.02 8.69 -1.64
CA GLU A 90 13.80 7.90 -1.85
C GLU A 90 13.12 7.52 -0.55
N PHE A 91 11.80 7.54 -0.58
CA PHE A 91 10.94 7.06 0.51
C PHE A 91 9.66 6.45 -0.07
N LEU A 92 8.86 5.76 0.74
CA LEU A 92 7.55 5.29 0.30
C LEU A 92 6.49 6.35 0.56
N TYR A 93 5.63 6.54 -0.43
CA TYR A 93 4.36 7.22 -0.33
C TYR A 93 3.24 6.20 -0.48
N ILE A 94 2.34 6.15 0.51
CA ILE A 94 1.23 5.20 0.57
C ILE A 94 -0.02 5.98 0.95
N GLU A 95 -1.11 5.73 0.24
CA GLU A 95 -2.44 6.16 0.67
C GLU A 95 -3.23 4.97 1.20
N SER A 96 -4.16 5.21 2.10
CA SER A 96 -5.07 4.19 2.64
C SER A 96 -6.41 4.81 3.08
N LEU A 97 -7.40 3.96 3.37
CA LEU A 97 -8.74 4.37 3.76
C LEU A 97 -9.03 3.95 5.22
N PRO A 98 -8.58 4.71 6.23
CA PRO A 98 -8.82 4.38 7.65
C PRO A 98 -10.27 4.48 8.07
N GLN A 99 -11.08 5.29 7.35
CA GLN A 99 -12.53 5.33 7.49
C GLN A 99 -13.18 5.43 6.12
N GLY A 100 -13.79 4.35 5.70
CA GLY A 100 -14.56 4.26 4.46
C GLY A 100 -16.06 4.39 4.69
N VAL A 101 -16.84 3.90 3.75
CA VAL A 101 -18.32 3.90 3.80
C VAL A 101 -18.90 2.68 4.51
N GLY A 102 -18.08 1.73 4.94
CA GLY A 102 -18.52 0.53 5.64
C GLY A 102 -19.11 -0.57 4.75
N SER A 103 -18.93 -0.50 3.43
CA SER A 103 -19.41 -1.50 2.47
C SER A 103 -18.28 -2.08 1.63
N ASN A 104 -18.15 -3.42 1.69
CA ASN A 104 -17.26 -4.17 0.81
C ASN A 104 -17.75 -4.21 -0.64
N ASP A 105 -19.06 -4.14 -0.85
CA ASP A 105 -19.67 -4.23 -2.18
C ASP A 105 -19.33 -3.00 -3.01
N ILE A 106 -19.12 -1.86 -2.35
CA ILE A 106 -18.59 -0.65 -2.96
C ILE A 106 -17.06 -0.73 -3.11
N GLY A 107 -16.39 -1.50 -2.26
CA GLY A 107 -14.93 -1.57 -2.22
C GLY A 107 -14.29 -0.39 -1.47
N LEU A 108 -15.03 0.25 -0.56
CA LEU A 108 -14.61 1.38 0.27
C LEU A 108 -14.89 1.09 1.74
N ASP A 109 -14.30 0.01 2.25
CA ASP A 109 -14.38 -0.34 3.66
C ASP A 109 -13.13 0.10 4.44
N ARG A 110 -13.23 0.15 5.76
CA ARG A 110 -12.15 0.55 6.65
C ARG A 110 -10.92 -0.35 6.49
N GLY A 111 -9.75 0.26 6.46
CA GLY A 111 -8.47 -0.42 6.52
C GLY A 111 -7.95 -0.89 5.16
N GLN A 112 -8.51 -0.40 4.06
CA GLN A 112 -7.98 -0.71 2.73
C GLN A 112 -6.65 0.01 2.49
N PRO A 113 -5.56 -0.72 2.17
CA PRO A 113 -4.34 -0.10 1.68
C PRO A 113 -4.53 0.33 0.24
N GLY A 114 -3.94 1.45 -0.12
CA GLY A 114 -3.75 1.87 -1.50
C GLY A 114 -2.42 1.40 -2.07
N ASP A 115 -1.96 2.09 -3.10
CA ASP A 115 -0.69 1.78 -3.76
C ASP A 115 0.51 2.24 -2.92
N SER A 116 1.54 1.41 -2.85
CA SER A 116 2.85 1.79 -2.31
C SER A 116 3.74 2.27 -3.46
N ARG A 117 4.20 3.53 -3.39
CA ARG A 117 5.03 4.16 -4.41
C ARG A 117 6.37 4.58 -3.82
N VAL A 118 7.48 4.22 -4.47
CA VAL A 118 8.77 4.86 -4.20
C VAL A 118 8.73 6.25 -4.81
N VAL A 119 9.00 7.26 -4.01
CA VAL A 119 9.00 8.66 -4.44
C VAL A 119 10.21 9.39 -3.87
N LYS A 120 10.53 10.55 -4.46
CA LYS A 120 11.57 11.47 -3.96
C LYS A 120 11.13 12.91 -4.15
N PHE A 121 11.70 13.82 -3.37
CA PHE A 121 11.53 15.25 -3.60
C PHE A 121 12.66 15.77 -4.48
N GLU A 122 12.31 16.50 -5.54
CA GLU A 122 13.24 17.23 -6.41
C GLU A 122 12.96 18.72 -6.33
N ARG A 123 14.01 19.53 -6.11
CA ARG A 123 13.89 20.99 -6.08
C ARG A 123 14.22 21.56 -7.46
N VAL A 124 13.31 22.36 -8.02
CA VAL A 124 13.48 23.06 -9.29
C VAL A 124 13.16 24.55 -9.07
N GLY A 125 14.18 25.31 -8.68
CA GLY A 125 14.00 26.73 -8.32
C GLY A 125 13.02 26.91 -7.17
N PRO A 126 11.90 27.65 -7.37
CA PRO A 126 10.88 27.86 -6.33
C PRO A 126 9.89 26.70 -6.19
N LYS A 127 10.03 25.64 -6.95
CA LYS A 127 9.15 24.45 -6.91
C LYS A 127 9.83 23.27 -6.27
N VAL A 128 9.02 22.47 -5.59
CA VAL A 128 9.38 21.11 -5.14
C VAL A 128 8.44 20.13 -5.81
N LEU A 129 8.99 19.16 -6.51
CA LEU A 129 8.26 18.13 -7.22
C LEU A 129 8.33 16.83 -6.41
N LEU A 130 7.17 16.16 -6.23
CA LEU A 130 7.10 14.79 -5.72
C LEU A 130 7.14 13.84 -6.91
N VAL A 131 8.27 13.20 -7.13
CA VAL A 131 8.56 12.39 -8.32
C VAL A 131 8.57 10.91 -7.95
N GLN A 132 7.89 10.11 -8.75
CA GLN A 132 7.89 8.65 -8.70
C GLN A 132 8.76 8.10 -9.83
N PRO A 133 9.96 7.53 -9.54
CA PRO A 133 10.77 6.79 -10.50
C PRO A 133 10.06 5.54 -11.02
N ASN A 134 10.42 5.09 -12.20
CA ASN A 134 9.82 3.89 -12.79
C ASN A 134 10.61 2.64 -12.44
N TYR A 135 10.27 2.00 -11.33
CA TYR A 135 10.93 0.78 -10.87
C TYR A 135 10.52 -0.51 -11.59
N SER A 136 9.54 -0.46 -12.50
CA SER A 136 9.16 -1.60 -13.33
C SER A 136 10.17 -1.91 -14.43
N PHE A 137 10.98 -0.90 -14.81
CA PHE A 137 11.98 -0.95 -15.87
C PHE A 137 13.27 -0.32 -15.36
N ARG A 138 14.34 -1.08 -15.27
CA ARG A 138 15.63 -0.62 -14.71
C ARG A 138 16.81 -1.27 -15.44
N ALA A 139 17.99 -0.71 -15.24
CA ALA A 139 19.26 -1.37 -15.50
C ALA A 139 20.02 -1.52 -14.16
N VAL A 140 20.11 -2.74 -13.64
CA VAL A 140 20.80 -3.04 -12.38
C VAL A 140 22.29 -3.24 -12.70
N THR A 141 23.02 -2.15 -12.80
CA THR A 141 24.43 -2.11 -13.22
C THR A 141 25.20 -1.04 -12.45
N SER A 142 26.52 -1.15 -12.41
CA SER A 142 27.41 -0.09 -11.93
C SER A 142 27.68 0.98 -12.98
N ASP A 143 27.37 0.71 -14.27
CA ASP A 143 27.54 1.65 -15.37
C ASP A 143 26.46 2.75 -15.31
N PRO A 144 26.84 4.03 -15.15
CA PRO A 144 25.90 5.13 -15.08
C PRO A 144 25.18 5.39 -16.41
N ASP A 145 25.85 5.20 -17.56
CA ASP A 145 25.28 5.47 -18.87
C ASP A 145 24.22 4.43 -19.23
N GLU A 146 24.43 3.17 -18.85
CA GLU A 146 23.46 2.09 -19.02
C GLU A 146 22.21 2.34 -18.14
N ARG A 147 22.38 2.79 -16.87
CA ARG A 147 21.26 3.20 -16.02
C ARG A 147 20.49 4.35 -16.61
N GLN A 148 21.19 5.42 -17.03
CA GLN A 148 20.56 6.58 -17.63
C GLN A 148 19.76 6.22 -18.89
N THR A 149 20.28 5.34 -19.74
CA THR A 149 19.57 4.86 -20.94
C THR A 149 18.22 4.20 -20.58
N ALA A 150 18.18 3.40 -19.52
CA ALA A 150 16.92 2.80 -19.07
C ALA A 150 15.96 3.85 -18.45
N GLU A 151 16.47 4.78 -17.66
CA GLU A 151 15.68 5.85 -17.04
C GLU A 151 15.07 6.79 -18.09
N GLU A 152 15.82 7.15 -19.15
CA GLU A 152 15.33 8.00 -20.24
C GLU A 152 14.34 7.29 -21.16
N ALA A 153 14.40 5.94 -21.24
CA ALA A 153 13.50 5.16 -22.07
C ALA A 153 12.09 4.99 -21.45
N PHE A 154 11.95 5.13 -20.13
CA PHE A 154 10.69 4.86 -19.42
C PHE A 154 10.32 6.05 -18.53
N ALA A 155 9.16 6.66 -18.82
CA ALA A 155 8.71 7.85 -18.10
C ALA A 155 8.58 7.62 -16.58
N GLN A 156 9.04 8.58 -15.80
CA GLN A 156 8.68 8.78 -14.41
C GLN A 156 7.36 9.55 -14.29
N SER A 157 6.79 9.62 -13.08
CA SER A 157 5.57 10.39 -12.81
C SER A 157 5.84 11.49 -11.79
N THR A 158 5.46 12.72 -12.10
CA THR A 158 5.38 13.78 -11.11
C THR A 158 3.99 13.77 -10.49
N LEU A 159 3.89 13.33 -9.23
CA LEU A 159 2.62 13.14 -8.55
C LEU A 159 2.05 14.46 -8.02
N TRP A 160 2.92 15.40 -7.63
CA TRP A 160 2.54 16.71 -7.11
C TRP A 160 3.64 17.74 -7.29
N GLY A 161 3.24 19.02 -7.25
CA GLY A 161 4.17 20.16 -7.28
C GLY A 161 3.81 21.16 -6.19
N PHE A 162 4.77 21.45 -5.30
CA PHE A 162 4.64 22.44 -4.25
C PHE A 162 5.37 23.73 -4.62
N THR A 163 4.98 24.84 -4.00
CA THR A 163 5.71 26.11 -4.06
C THR A 163 6.40 26.36 -2.73
N VAL A 164 7.70 26.73 -2.78
CA VAL A 164 8.48 27.05 -1.60
C VAL A 164 7.94 28.35 -0.98
N ALA A 165 7.58 28.30 0.30
CA ALA A 165 7.05 29.42 1.06
C ALA A 165 8.03 30.02 2.07
N ALA A 166 9.00 29.22 2.53
CA ALA A 166 10.08 29.65 3.42
C ALA A 166 11.30 28.72 3.21
N GLU A 167 12.49 29.17 3.59
CA GLU A 167 13.70 28.37 3.45
C GLU A 167 14.74 28.71 4.53
N ASP A 168 15.47 27.68 4.98
CA ASP A 168 16.64 27.78 5.84
C ASP A 168 17.75 26.83 5.34
N GLY A 169 18.74 27.35 4.62
CA GLY A 169 19.78 26.53 3.99
C GLY A 169 19.19 25.55 2.97
N ASP A 170 19.42 24.25 3.20
CA ASP A 170 18.88 23.19 2.33
C ASP A 170 17.44 22.77 2.67
N HIS A 171 16.87 23.30 3.74
CA HIS A 171 15.51 23.01 4.16
C HIS A 171 14.53 24.02 3.55
N VAL A 172 13.41 23.54 3.06
CA VAL A 172 12.30 24.38 2.59
C VAL A 172 11.01 23.99 3.27
N LEU A 173 10.12 24.98 3.39
CA LEU A 173 8.75 24.79 3.88
C LEU A 173 7.77 24.98 2.73
N VAL A 174 6.83 24.06 2.58
CA VAL A 174 5.76 24.13 1.58
C VAL A 174 4.38 23.98 2.24
N ASP A 175 3.37 24.65 1.68
CA ASP A 175 1.97 24.36 2.02
C ASP A 175 1.58 23.03 1.39
N ALA A 176 1.31 22.03 2.21
CA ALA A 176 0.94 20.68 1.79
C ALA A 176 -0.57 20.38 1.96
N THR A 177 -1.36 21.39 2.29
CA THR A 177 -2.78 21.22 2.61
C THR A 177 -3.56 20.59 1.47
N ASP A 178 -3.44 21.15 0.26
CA ASP A 178 -4.16 20.64 -0.92
C ASP A 178 -3.68 19.26 -1.34
N PHE A 179 -2.39 18.95 -1.14
CA PHE A 179 -1.84 17.61 -1.38
C PHE A 179 -2.50 16.55 -0.49
N PHE A 180 -2.73 16.86 0.78
CA PHE A 180 -3.40 15.93 1.70
C PHE A 180 -4.94 16.00 1.64
N GLN A 181 -5.51 16.87 0.84
CA GLN A 181 -6.97 16.99 0.64
C GLN A 181 -7.40 16.59 -0.78
N GLN A 182 -6.59 15.84 -1.52
CA GLN A 182 -6.97 15.25 -2.81
C GLN A 182 -7.60 13.87 -2.63
N ASP A 183 -8.37 13.40 -3.62
CA ASP A 183 -8.88 12.02 -3.70
C ASP A 183 -7.78 11.07 -4.19
N ALA A 184 -6.78 10.80 -3.34
CA ALA A 184 -5.65 9.94 -3.68
C ALA A 184 -6.03 8.46 -3.72
N HIS A 185 -7.03 8.06 -2.91
CA HIS A 185 -7.54 6.69 -2.88
C HIS A 185 -8.54 6.36 -4.00
N ASN A 186 -8.85 7.35 -4.85
CA ASN A 186 -9.81 7.24 -5.95
C ASN A 186 -11.24 6.84 -5.49
N VAL A 187 -11.72 7.44 -4.40
CA VAL A 187 -13.05 7.19 -3.83
C VAL A 187 -14.15 7.48 -4.84
N ALA A 188 -14.07 8.62 -5.55
CA ALA A 188 -15.05 8.97 -6.58
C ALA A 188 -15.10 7.92 -7.70
N ALA A 189 -13.96 7.42 -8.16
CA ALA A 189 -13.89 6.37 -9.17
C ALA A 189 -14.45 5.04 -8.65
N ALA A 190 -14.16 4.67 -7.40
CA ALA A 190 -14.68 3.43 -6.79
C ALA A 190 -16.22 3.46 -6.67
N LEU A 191 -16.80 4.58 -6.26
CA LEU A 191 -18.26 4.77 -6.22
C LEU A 191 -18.88 4.60 -7.61
N LYS A 192 -18.28 5.19 -8.63
CA LYS A 192 -18.74 5.07 -10.02
C LYS A 192 -18.63 3.65 -10.56
N GLU A 193 -17.49 2.98 -10.35
CA GLU A 193 -17.27 1.59 -10.78
C GLU A 193 -18.23 0.60 -10.10
N ALA A 194 -18.61 0.89 -8.84
CA ALA A 194 -19.58 0.13 -8.09
C ALA A 194 -21.05 0.50 -8.43
N HIS A 195 -21.28 1.38 -9.41
CA HIS A 195 -22.61 1.86 -9.81
C HIS A 195 -23.39 2.54 -8.67
N GLN A 196 -22.68 3.27 -7.80
CA GLN A 196 -23.31 3.96 -6.67
C GLN A 196 -23.66 5.43 -7.00
N GLY A 197 -23.21 5.95 -8.14
CA GLY A 197 -23.42 7.30 -8.65
C GLY A 197 -22.13 8.03 -8.99
N ASP A 198 -22.27 9.20 -9.60
CA ASP A 198 -21.17 10.10 -9.91
C ASP A 198 -20.99 11.12 -8.78
N TYR A 199 -19.80 11.13 -8.17
CA TYR A 199 -19.44 11.99 -7.05
C TYR A 199 -18.18 12.79 -7.36
N THR A 200 -18.11 14.00 -6.79
CA THR A 200 -16.94 14.89 -6.87
C THR A 200 -16.52 15.34 -5.48
N LEU A 201 -15.22 15.49 -5.27
CA LEU A 201 -14.67 16.03 -4.04
C LEU A 201 -15.19 17.46 -3.81
N ALA A 202 -15.65 17.75 -2.59
CA ALA A 202 -16.12 19.05 -2.14
C ALA A 202 -15.09 19.70 -1.19
N PRO A 203 -14.15 20.53 -1.68
CA PRO A 203 -13.08 21.10 -0.85
C PRO A 203 -13.60 21.90 0.35
N SER A 204 -14.71 22.62 0.19
CA SER A 204 -15.31 23.41 1.29
C SER A 204 -15.87 22.57 2.44
N ARG A 205 -15.96 21.25 2.26
CA ARG A 205 -16.42 20.26 3.26
C ARG A 205 -15.34 19.27 3.64
N SER A 206 -14.09 19.54 3.22
CA SER A 206 -12.93 18.68 3.45
C SER A 206 -11.91 19.41 4.31
N ALA A 207 -11.17 18.71 5.15
CA ALA A 207 -10.18 19.30 6.04
C ALA A 207 -9.16 18.25 6.51
N VAL A 208 -7.96 18.67 6.89
CA VAL A 208 -7.00 17.84 7.61
C VAL A 208 -7.61 17.34 8.92
N TYR A 209 -7.48 16.05 9.20
CA TYR A 209 -7.96 15.44 10.44
C TYR A 209 -6.82 15.32 11.46
N LEU A 210 -6.58 16.42 12.17
CA LEU A 210 -5.49 16.56 13.13
C LEU A 210 -5.45 15.49 14.25
N PRO A 211 -6.60 14.97 14.78
CA PRO A 211 -6.57 13.95 15.82
C PRO A 211 -5.86 12.65 15.42
N ARG A 212 -5.74 12.36 14.13
CA ARG A 212 -5.03 11.18 13.61
C ARG A 212 -3.82 11.53 12.75
N THR A 213 -3.50 12.80 12.61
CA THR A 213 -2.23 13.25 12.03
C THR A 213 -1.15 13.06 13.08
N ARG A 214 -0.17 12.20 12.78
CA ARG A 214 0.88 11.75 13.70
C ARG A 214 2.23 11.79 13.00
N ASN A 215 3.28 11.80 13.80
CA ASN A 215 4.62 11.76 13.26
C ASN A 215 5.49 10.83 14.11
N PHE A 216 6.26 9.98 13.46
CA PHE A 216 7.09 8.96 14.07
C PHE A 216 8.52 9.08 13.53
N PRO A 217 9.52 8.44 14.18
CA PRO A 217 10.91 8.53 13.72
C PRO A 217 11.16 8.01 12.29
N ARG A 218 10.33 7.06 11.80
CA ARG A 218 10.49 6.44 10.49
C ARG A 218 9.31 6.66 9.54
N ASN A 219 8.26 7.35 9.99
CA ASN A 219 7.12 7.66 9.14
C ASN A 219 6.38 8.92 9.58
N THR A 220 5.83 9.62 8.61
CA THR A 220 4.98 10.79 8.76
C THR A 220 3.60 10.45 8.25
N GLU A 221 2.58 10.68 9.08
CA GLU A 221 1.22 10.21 8.89
C GLU A 221 0.26 11.41 8.93
N VAL A 222 -0.44 11.65 7.83
CA VAL A 222 -1.46 12.72 7.74
C VAL A 222 -2.78 12.10 7.36
N GLU A 223 -3.84 12.46 8.08
CA GLU A 223 -5.20 12.02 7.79
C GLU A 223 -6.05 13.24 7.40
N ALA A 224 -6.88 13.09 6.36
CA ALA A 224 -7.82 14.10 5.92
C ALA A 224 -9.25 13.55 5.92
N THR A 225 -10.18 14.36 6.35
CA THR A 225 -11.61 14.13 6.17
C THR A 225 -12.00 14.71 4.81
N LEU A 226 -12.44 13.86 3.89
CA LEU A 226 -12.82 14.23 2.53
C LEU A 226 -14.30 13.97 2.33
N THR A 227 -15.01 14.96 1.80
CA THR A 227 -16.44 14.85 1.50
C THR A 227 -16.66 14.90 -0.01
N PHE A 228 -17.39 13.92 -0.51
CA PHE A 228 -17.78 13.80 -1.90
C PHE A 228 -19.26 14.10 -2.05
N THR A 229 -19.62 14.94 -2.99
CA THR A 229 -21.01 15.32 -3.27
C THR A 229 -21.44 14.80 -4.63
N GLY A 230 -22.67 14.28 -4.70
CA GLY A 230 -23.19 13.69 -5.95
C GLY A 230 -24.63 13.22 -5.80
N GLN A 231 -25.11 12.55 -6.86
CA GLN A 231 -26.44 11.94 -6.85
C GLN A 231 -26.30 10.43 -6.62
N PRO A 232 -26.90 9.89 -5.56
CA PRO A 232 -26.86 8.46 -5.29
C PRO A 232 -27.70 7.69 -6.32
N GLU A 233 -27.12 6.66 -6.92
CA GLU A 233 -27.81 5.76 -7.87
C GLU A 233 -27.99 4.37 -7.27
N GLY A 234 -26.96 3.84 -6.59
CA GLY A 234 -26.97 2.49 -6.04
C GLY A 234 -27.59 2.38 -4.65
N ASP A 235 -28.00 1.16 -4.31
CA ASP A 235 -28.64 0.86 -3.02
C ASP A 235 -27.60 0.80 -1.89
N TYR A 236 -26.41 0.28 -2.13
CA TYR A 236 -25.40 0.12 -1.06
C TYR A 236 -25.03 1.45 -0.41
N VAL A 237 -24.84 2.52 -1.20
CA VAL A 237 -24.52 3.83 -0.64
C VAL A 237 -25.69 4.39 0.18
N ARG A 238 -26.94 4.10 -0.23
CA ARG A 238 -28.15 4.54 0.49
C ARG A 238 -28.30 3.84 1.84
N GLU A 239 -27.85 2.60 1.94
CA GLU A 239 -27.94 1.80 3.16
C GLU A 239 -26.92 2.18 4.23
N VAL A 240 -25.71 2.61 3.81
CA VAL A 240 -24.58 2.80 4.73
C VAL A 240 -24.25 4.27 5.03
N VAL A 241 -24.76 5.22 4.24
CA VAL A 241 -24.46 6.65 4.41
C VAL A 241 -25.70 7.43 4.87
N PRO A 242 -25.64 8.19 5.98
CA PRO A 242 -26.80 8.92 6.50
C PRO A 242 -27.40 9.91 5.51
N SER A 243 -26.57 10.55 4.69
CA SER A 243 -26.97 11.48 3.62
C SER A 243 -26.23 11.09 2.34
N PRO A 244 -26.81 10.23 1.49
CA PRO A 244 -26.11 9.67 0.34
C PRO A 244 -25.63 10.69 -0.71
N GLN A 245 -26.13 11.93 -0.66
CA GLN A 245 -25.67 13.02 -1.51
C GLN A 245 -24.35 13.66 -1.02
N ALA A 246 -23.89 13.31 0.20
CA ALA A 246 -22.70 13.85 0.83
C ALA A 246 -21.97 12.75 1.60
N ILE A 247 -21.11 12.04 0.91
CA ILE A 247 -20.33 10.92 1.46
C ILE A 247 -19.05 11.48 2.06
N THR A 248 -18.79 11.20 3.33
CA THR A 248 -17.56 11.62 4.00
C THR A 248 -16.75 10.38 4.40
N VAL A 249 -15.50 10.34 3.97
CA VAL A 249 -14.51 9.33 4.31
C VAL A 249 -13.28 9.98 4.95
N ARG A 250 -12.35 9.19 5.44
CA ARG A 250 -11.00 9.65 5.75
C ARG A 250 -10.01 8.95 4.87
N GLU A 251 -9.15 9.73 4.25
CA GLU A 251 -7.97 9.23 3.56
C GLU A 251 -6.74 9.49 4.42
N HIS A 252 -5.80 8.57 4.36
CA HIS A 252 -4.58 8.60 5.14
C HIS A 252 -3.38 8.53 4.21
N TYR A 253 -2.39 9.36 4.48
CA TYR A 253 -1.18 9.53 3.69
C TYR A 253 0.02 9.23 4.56
N SER A 254 0.82 8.26 4.15
CA SER A 254 2.01 7.82 4.85
C SER A 254 3.25 8.11 4.01
N PHE A 255 4.23 8.83 4.58
CA PHE A 255 5.58 8.92 4.08
C PHE A 255 6.47 8.03 4.96
N VAL A 256 6.99 6.96 4.40
CA VAL A 256 7.71 5.92 5.14
C VAL A 256 9.16 5.87 4.68
N GLN A 257 10.09 5.92 5.64
CA GLN A 257 11.50 5.71 5.39
C GLN A 257 11.74 4.32 4.81
N LEU A 258 12.44 4.26 3.68
CA LEU A 258 12.87 2.99 3.11
C LEU A 258 13.93 2.32 4.00
N PRO A 259 13.97 0.97 4.01
CA PRO A 259 15.04 0.24 4.70
C PRO A 259 16.42 0.53 4.11
N ASP A 260 17.46 0.19 4.87
CA ASP A 260 18.84 0.20 4.39
C ASP A 260 19.11 -0.91 3.34
N ASP A 261 20.28 -0.86 2.71
CA ASP A 261 20.68 -1.78 1.64
C ASP A 261 21.10 -3.18 2.14
N GLY A 262 20.92 -3.47 3.42
CA GLY A 262 21.32 -4.75 4.03
C GLY A 262 20.41 -5.95 3.72
N TYR A 263 19.31 -5.75 2.99
CA TYR A 263 18.40 -6.83 2.59
C TYR A 263 18.89 -7.53 1.32
N ALA A 264 18.92 -8.87 1.34
CA ALA A 264 19.23 -9.69 0.17
C ALA A 264 17.93 -10.27 -0.42
N PRO A 265 17.49 -9.82 -1.60
CA PRO A 265 16.33 -10.37 -2.28
C PRO A 265 16.51 -11.86 -2.57
N ARG A 266 15.48 -12.68 -2.37
CA ARG A 266 15.48 -14.11 -2.67
C ARG A 266 14.72 -14.38 -3.96
N ALA A 267 15.29 -15.23 -4.83
CA ALA A 267 14.68 -15.56 -6.11
C ALA A 267 13.28 -16.16 -5.94
N TYR A 268 12.37 -15.80 -6.85
CA TYR A 268 11.04 -16.37 -6.90
C TYR A 268 11.07 -17.73 -7.59
N ASP A 269 10.44 -18.72 -6.93
CA ASP A 269 10.11 -20.01 -7.53
C ASP A 269 8.60 -20.26 -7.40
N PRO A 270 7.90 -20.63 -8.50
CA PRO A 270 6.45 -20.86 -8.44
C PRO A 270 6.03 -22.00 -7.48
N ARG A 271 6.94 -22.92 -7.16
CA ARG A 271 6.70 -24.03 -6.23
C ARG A 271 6.66 -23.59 -4.78
N ALA A 272 7.26 -22.42 -4.47
CA ALA A 272 7.41 -21.93 -3.09
C ALA A 272 6.18 -21.20 -2.54
N GLY A 273 5.21 -20.82 -3.38
CA GLY A 273 3.94 -20.23 -2.96
C GLY A 273 3.99 -18.76 -2.50
N TYR A 274 5.04 -18.03 -2.84
CA TYR A 274 5.18 -16.61 -2.47
C TYR A 274 4.55 -15.64 -3.46
N PHE A 275 4.17 -14.45 -3.01
CA PHE A 275 4.00 -13.29 -3.88
C PHE A 275 5.35 -12.90 -4.48
N ALA A 276 5.32 -12.35 -5.70
CA ALA A 276 6.52 -11.96 -6.42
C ALA A 276 6.55 -10.45 -6.70
N LEU A 277 7.65 -9.81 -6.34
CA LEU A 277 8.10 -8.59 -6.98
C LEU A 277 8.60 -8.93 -8.38
N ARG A 278 8.25 -8.11 -9.38
CA ARG A 278 8.65 -8.33 -10.78
C ARG A 278 9.08 -7.00 -11.41
N TYR A 279 10.20 -7.03 -12.14
CA TYR A 279 10.65 -5.93 -12.99
C TYR A 279 11.43 -6.43 -14.19
N MET A 280 11.65 -5.59 -15.18
CA MET A 280 12.55 -5.84 -16.31
C MET A 280 13.91 -5.19 -16.04
N ASP A 281 14.99 -5.98 -16.18
CA ASP A 281 16.36 -5.54 -15.97
C ASP A 281 17.11 -5.51 -17.29
N PHE A 282 17.30 -4.33 -17.84
CA PHE A 282 17.93 -4.12 -19.15
C PHE A 282 19.45 -4.31 -19.14
N ALA A 283 20.08 -4.36 -17.97
CA ALA A 283 21.49 -4.76 -17.83
C ALA A 283 21.69 -6.29 -17.86
N THR A 284 20.63 -7.07 -18.03
CA THR A 284 20.73 -8.52 -18.07
C THR A 284 21.41 -8.98 -19.37
N PRO A 285 22.42 -9.90 -19.32
CA PRO A 285 23.01 -10.51 -20.51
C PRO A 285 21.95 -11.11 -21.45
N LEU A 286 22.22 -11.05 -22.77
CA LEU A 286 21.26 -11.45 -23.82
C LEU A 286 20.82 -12.91 -23.75
N ASP A 287 21.62 -13.78 -23.17
CA ASP A 287 21.36 -15.21 -22.97
C ASP A 287 20.56 -15.53 -21.70
N GLN A 288 20.19 -14.50 -20.92
CA GLN A 288 19.46 -14.64 -19.67
C GLN A 288 18.08 -13.96 -19.72
N PRO A 289 17.09 -14.44 -18.92
CA PRO A 289 15.78 -13.80 -18.85
C PRO A 289 15.86 -12.37 -18.30
N ILE A 290 15.38 -11.39 -19.08
CA ILE A 290 15.32 -9.98 -18.71
C ILE A 290 14.36 -9.72 -17.54
N VAL A 291 13.31 -10.54 -17.38
CA VAL A 291 12.34 -10.42 -16.30
C VAL A 291 12.92 -11.04 -15.03
N LYS A 292 13.23 -10.21 -14.06
CA LYS A 292 13.63 -10.62 -12.71
C LYS A 292 12.40 -10.78 -11.83
N ARG A 293 12.46 -11.76 -10.91
CA ARG A 293 11.40 -12.03 -9.94
C ARG A 293 12.02 -12.40 -8.61
N PHE A 294 11.58 -11.71 -7.55
CA PHE A 294 11.97 -12.00 -6.18
C PHE A 294 10.72 -12.27 -5.34
N ILE A 295 10.84 -13.10 -4.31
CA ILE A 295 9.77 -13.26 -3.34
C ILE A 295 9.66 -12.02 -2.46
N VAL A 296 8.43 -11.74 -2.02
CA VAL A 296 8.15 -10.71 -1.02
C VAL A 296 8.25 -11.36 0.35
N ARG A 297 9.08 -10.82 1.26
CA ARG A 297 9.26 -11.34 2.62
C ARG A 297 9.86 -10.32 3.58
N HIS A 298 9.70 -10.53 4.88
CA HIS A 298 10.43 -9.77 5.88
C HIS A 298 11.93 -10.10 5.87
N ARG A 299 12.74 -9.13 6.31
CA ARG A 299 14.13 -9.39 6.69
C ARG A 299 14.14 -10.21 7.96
N LEU A 300 14.82 -11.34 7.95
CA LEU A 300 15.03 -12.19 9.12
C LEU A 300 16.40 -12.85 9.00
N LYS A 301 17.21 -12.71 10.04
CA LYS A 301 18.57 -13.25 10.12
C LYS A 301 18.75 -14.00 11.43
N LYS A 302 19.44 -15.15 11.40
CA LYS A 302 19.87 -15.86 12.60
C LYS A 302 21.02 -15.10 13.28
N LYS A 303 21.06 -15.10 14.61
CA LYS A 303 22.25 -14.67 15.35
C LYS A 303 23.45 -15.56 15.04
N ASP A 304 23.22 -16.87 14.88
CA ASP A 304 24.21 -17.87 14.45
C ASP A 304 23.62 -18.69 13.29
N PRO A 305 23.96 -18.36 12.02
CA PRO A 305 23.46 -19.10 10.85
C PRO A 305 23.98 -20.54 10.77
N ALA A 306 25.08 -20.89 11.46
CA ALA A 306 25.62 -22.24 11.49
C ALA A 306 24.92 -23.17 12.49
N ALA A 307 24.21 -22.59 13.48
CA ALA A 307 23.48 -23.38 14.47
C ALA A 307 22.22 -24.00 13.86
N ALA A 308 21.94 -25.25 14.24
CA ALA A 308 20.70 -25.93 13.85
C ALA A 308 19.45 -25.19 14.34
N LEU A 309 19.53 -24.56 15.53
CA LEU A 309 18.49 -23.71 16.10
C LEU A 309 19.14 -22.44 16.66
N SER A 310 18.70 -21.28 16.21
CA SER A 310 19.22 -19.98 16.62
C SER A 310 18.10 -18.97 16.85
N GLU A 311 18.25 -18.10 17.83
CA GLU A 311 17.40 -16.92 17.93
C GLU A 311 17.64 -16.00 16.71
N PRO A 312 16.63 -15.23 16.27
CA PRO A 312 16.82 -14.19 15.26
C PRO A 312 17.58 -12.99 15.84
N VAL A 313 18.22 -12.21 14.95
CA VAL A 313 18.77 -10.89 15.33
C VAL A 313 17.65 -9.98 15.82
N GLU A 314 16.54 -9.91 15.08
CA GLU A 314 15.29 -9.24 15.45
C GLU A 314 14.12 -10.18 15.18
N PRO A 315 13.25 -10.44 16.19
CA PRO A 315 12.06 -11.25 15.98
C PRO A 315 10.98 -10.49 15.20
N LEU A 316 10.18 -11.20 14.44
CA LEU A 316 8.96 -10.68 13.83
C LEU A 316 7.86 -10.67 14.90
N ILE A 317 7.44 -9.47 15.31
CA ILE A 317 6.40 -9.32 16.33
C ILE A 317 5.15 -8.73 15.69
N TYR A 318 4.02 -9.40 15.88
CA TYR A 318 2.69 -8.94 15.47
C TYR A 318 1.87 -8.54 16.69
N TYR A 319 1.06 -7.50 16.53
CA TYR A 319 0.28 -6.94 17.62
C TYR A 319 -1.21 -6.97 17.28
N VAL A 320 -2.00 -7.68 18.08
CA VAL A 320 -3.45 -7.73 17.95
C VAL A 320 -4.08 -6.48 18.55
N ASP A 321 -5.01 -5.88 17.81
CA ASP A 321 -5.79 -4.72 18.23
C ASP A 321 -6.52 -4.98 19.55
N ARG A 322 -6.42 -4.04 20.49
CA ARG A 322 -7.12 -4.09 21.77
C ARG A 322 -8.64 -3.99 21.62
N GLY A 323 -9.13 -3.42 20.50
CA GLY A 323 -10.55 -3.34 20.18
C GLY A 323 -11.21 -4.67 19.85
N ALA A 324 -10.45 -5.74 19.61
CA ALA A 324 -11.02 -7.06 19.42
C ALA A 324 -11.61 -7.58 20.76
N PRO A 325 -12.90 -8.01 20.79
CA PRO A 325 -13.53 -8.49 22.03
C PRO A 325 -13.05 -9.91 22.39
N GLU A 326 -13.16 -10.27 23.68
CA GLU A 326 -13.01 -11.68 24.08
C GLU A 326 -14.29 -12.49 23.73
N PRO A 327 -14.18 -13.77 23.36
CA PRO A 327 -12.96 -14.59 23.24
C PRO A 327 -12.23 -14.48 21.89
N ILE A 328 -12.65 -13.60 21.00
CA ILE A 328 -12.09 -13.43 19.66
C ILE A 328 -10.62 -13.01 19.75
N ARG A 329 -10.28 -12.03 20.59
CA ARG A 329 -8.90 -11.55 20.74
C ARG A 329 -7.93 -12.68 21.12
N SER A 330 -8.31 -13.53 22.08
CA SER A 330 -7.51 -14.70 22.45
C SER A 330 -7.34 -15.66 21.27
N ALA A 331 -8.39 -15.89 20.48
CA ALA A 331 -8.32 -16.75 19.30
C ALA A 331 -7.41 -16.17 18.20
N LEU A 332 -7.40 -14.82 18.02
CA LEU A 332 -6.52 -14.14 17.06
C LEU A 332 -5.05 -14.29 17.47
N VAL A 333 -4.74 -14.07 18.75
CA VAL A 333 -3.38 -14.25 19.29
C VAL A 333 -2.90 -15.68 19.10
N GLU A 334 -3.73 -16.67 19.49
CA GLU A 334 -3.40 -18.09 19.38
C GLU A 334 -3.16 -18.50 17.92
N GLY A 335 -4.12 -18.20 17.02
CA GLY A 335 -4.06 -18.63 15.63
C GLY A 335 -2.88 -18.02 14.88
N ALA A 336 -2.63 -16.71 15.02
CA ALA A 336 -1.48 -16.05 14.41
C ALA A 336 -0.14 -16.58 14.98
N SER A 337 -0.09 -16.94 16.26
CA SER A 337 1.11 -17.50 16.89
C SER A 337 1.54 -18.86 16.33
N TRP A 338 0.66 -19.58 15.63
CA TRP A 338 1.01 -20.86 15.01
C TRP A 338 2.18 -20.78 14.05
N TRP A 339 2.42 -19.62 13.42
CA TRP A 339 3.56 -19.43 12.51
C TRP A 339 4.91 -19.67 13.18
N ASN A 340 5.03 -19.49 14.51
CA ASN A 340 6.29 -19.82 15.19
C ASN A 340 6.72 -21.28 14.98
N GLN A 341 5.77 -22.22 14.84
CA GLN A 341 6.05 -23.63 14.54
C GLN A 341 6.77 -23.80 13.19
N ALA A 342 6.43 -22.97 12.18
CA ALA A 342 7.10 -23.03 10.88
C ALA A 342 8.49 -22.39 10.94
N PHE A 343 8.68 -21.32 11.72
CA PHE A 343 9.99 -20.73 11.93
C PHE A 343 10.90 -21.64 12.75
N GLU A 344 10.39 -22.33 13.76
CA GLU A 344 11.14 -23.36 14.50
C GLU A 344 11.58 -24.51 13.58
N ALA A 345 10.71 -25.00 12.70
CA ALA A 345 11.04 -26.00 11.69
C ALA A 345 12.13 -25.52 10.71
N ALA A 346 12.25 -24.20 10.47
CA ALA A 346 13.30 -23.58 9.69
C ALA A 346 14.58 -23.27 10.50
N GLY A 347 14.67 -23.73 11.74
CA GLY A 347 15.83 -23.57 12.61
C GLY A 347 15.91 -22.23 13.34
N TYR A 348 14.78 -21.58 13.59
CA TYR A 348 14.72 -20.38 14.40
C TYR A 348 14.05 -20.66 15.75
N LYS A 349 14.56 -20.04 16.81
CA LYS A 349 13.96 -20.06 18.14
C LYS A 349 13.30 -18.70 18.40
N ASP A 350 12.01 -18.72 18.77
CA ASP A 350 11.25 -17.51 19.16
C ASP A 350 11.25 -16.39 18.10
N ALA A 351 11.37 -16.74 16.81
CA ALA A 351 11.47 -15.76 15.73
C ALA A 351 10.16 -15.08 15.36
N PHE A 352 9.02 -15.70 15.63
CA PHE A 352 7.71 -15.15 15.36
C PHE A 352 6.90 -15.08 16.65
N GLN A 353 6.45 -13.88 17.02
CA GLN A 353 5.74 -13.63 18.26
C GLN A 353 4.46 -12.84 18.00
N VAL A 354 3.40 -13.15 18.75
CA VAL A 354 2.14 -12.39 18.70
C VAL A 354 1.80 -11.89 20.10
N LYS A 355 1.48 -10.60 20.21
CA LYS A 355 1.17 -9.92 21.46
C LYS A 355 -0.08 -9.06 21.28
N VAL A 356 -0.70 -8.65 22.37
CA VAL A 356 -1.70 -7.58 22.34
C VAL A 356 -0.98 -6.24 22.27
N LEU A 357 -1.49 -5.31 21.44
CA LEU A 357 -0.89 -4.00 21.25
C LEU A 357 -0.78 -3.26 22.60
N PRO A 358 0.43 -2.81 23.01
CA PRO A 358 0.61 -2.12 24.28
C PRO A 358 -0.21 -0.82 24.36
N GLU A 359 -0.55 -0.42 25.57
CA GLU A 359 -1.20 0.87 25.79
C GLU A 359 -0.27 2.03 25.39
N GLY A 360 -0.84 3.05 24.74
CA GLY A 360 -0.10 4.22 24.26
C GLY A 360 0.69 4.00 22.97
N VAL A 361 0.77 2.76 22.44
CA VAL A 361 1.35 2.51 21.12
C VAL A 361 0.31 2.78 20.05
N ASP A 362 0.70 3.57 19.04
CA ASP A 362 -0.14 3.86 17.88
C ASP A 362 0.13 2.82 16.78
N PRO A 363 -0.90 2.12 16.26
CA PRO A 363 -0.74 1.14 15.18
C PRO A 363 -0.28 1.75 13.85
N MET A 364 -0.31 3.07 13.69
CA MET A 364 0.20 3.76 12.51
C MET A 364 1.73 3.83 12.47
N ASP A 365 2.40 3.68 13.60
CA ASP A 365 3.86 3.60 13.61
C ASP A 365 4.32 2.37 12.80
N VAL A 366 5.12 2.62 11.75
CA VAL A 366 5.54 1.58 10.79
C VAL A 366 6.36 0.46 11.43
N ARG A 367 6.90 0.67 12.63
CA ARG A 367 7.66 -0.33 13.37
C ARG A 367 6.82 -1.47 13.95
N TYR A 368 5.48 -1.39 13.90
CA TYR A 368 4.59 -2.38 14.48
C TYR A 368 3.77 -3.08 13.39
N ASN A 369 3.94 -4.41 13.24
CA ASN A 369 3.00 -5.23 12.45
C ASN A 369 1.71 -5.38 13.25
N VAL A 370 0.56 -5.25 12.60
CA VAL A 370 -0.73 -5.18 13.28
C VAL A 370 -1.76 -6.18 12.75
N ILE A 371 -2.59 -6.69 13.67
CA ILE A 371 -3.77 -7.50 13.36
C ILE A 371 -4.97 -6.70 13.86
N GLN A 372 -5.68 -6.05 12.92
CA GLN A 372 -6.78 -5.14 13.20
C GLN A 372 -8.12 -5.87 13.23
N TRP A 373 -9.00 -5.44 14.14
CA TRP A 373 -10.39 -5.85 14.19
C TRP A 373 -11.29 -4.73 13.67
N VAL A 374 -12.17 -5.04 12.70
CA VAL A 374 -13.02 -4.03 12.05
C VAL A 374 -14.48 -4.46 12.06
N ASP A 375 -15.38 -3.45 12.04
CA ASP A 375 -16.81 -3.62 11.85
C ASP A 375 -17.22 -3.12 10.46
N ARG A 376 -18.18 -3.80 9.82
CA ARG A 376 -18.73 -3.46 8.50
C ARG A 376 -20.26 -3.67 8.51
N SER A 377 -20.96 -3.02 7.57
CA SER A 377 -22.41 -3.20 7.42
C SER A 377 -22.78 -4.50 6.71
N THR A 378 -21.94 -4.94 5.79
CA THR A 378 -22.12 -6.17 5.02
C THR A 378 -21.02 -7.18 5.35
N ARG A 379 -21.25 -8.45 4.99
CA ARG A 379 -20.23 -9.49 5.15
C ARG A 379 -18.91 -9.10 4.51
N GLY A 380 -17.90 -8.91 5.34
CA GLY A 380 -16.57 -8.53 4.91
C GLY A 380 -15.64 -9.69 4.62
N TRP A 381 -14.60 -9.39 3.88
CA TRP A 381 -13.45 -10.27 3.68
C TRP A 381 -12.42 -9.99 4.78
N ALA A 382 -11.74 -11.04 5.25
CA ALA A 382 -10.46 -10.87 5.91
C ALA A 382 -9.38 -10.69 4.84
N TYR A 383 -8.34 -9.95 5.12
CA TYR A 383 -7.17 -9.85 4.26
C TYR A 383 -5.90 -9.52 5.04
N GLY A 384 -4.79 -10.11 4.58
CA GLY A 384 -3.45 -9.75 4.98
C GLY A 384 -2.77 -8.97 3.86
N SER A 385 -2.23 -7.81 4.18
CA SER A 385 -1.47 -6.94 3.29
C SER A 385 -0.14 -6.55 3.92
N ALA A 386 0.78 -6.04 3.14
CA ALA A 386 2.06 -5.60 3.65
C ALA A 386 2.54 -4.32 2.96
N ILE A 387 3.12 -3.42 3.73
CA ILE A 387 3.94 -2.33 3.22
C ILE A 387 5.27 -2.96 2.78
N THR A 388 5.57 -2.88 1.51
CA THR A 388 6.70 -3.56 0.89
C THR A 388 7.56 -2.55 0.14
N ASP A 389 8.88 -2.69 0.21
CA ASP A 389 9.81 -1.94 -0.63
C ASP A 389 9.75 -2.45 -2.07
N PRO A 390 9.25 -1.65 -3.04
CA PRO A 390 9.13 -2.09 -4.45
C PRO A 390 10.47 -2.25 -5.15
N ARG A 391 11.58 -1.85 -4.54
CA ARG A 391 12.94 -2.01 -5.08
C ARG A 391 13.46 -3.43 -4.85
N THR A 392 13.13 -4.03 -3.70
CA THR A 392 13.76 -5.26 -3.20
C THR A 392 12.78 -6.39 -2.88
N GLY A 393 11.51 -6.09 -2.58
CA GLY A 393 10.52 -7.03 -2.06
C GLY A 393 10.60 -7.24 -0.54
N GLU A 394 11.37 -6.41 0.18
CA GLU A 394 11.40 -6.45 1.64
C GLU A 394 10.07 -5.96 2.22
N ILE A 395 9.46 -6.74 3.11
CA ILE A 395 8.29 -6.31 3.86
C ILE A 395 8.75 -5.45 5.04
N ILE A 396 8.23 -4.23 5.09
CA ILE A 396 8.51 -3.25 6.15
C ILE A 396 7.52 -3.42 7.29
N LYS A 397 6.24 -3.64 6.97
CA LYS A 397 5.16 -3.80 7.94
C LYS A 397 4.08 -4.73 7.40
N GLY A 398 3.62 -5.68 8.21
CA GLY A 398 2.45 -6.50 7.95
C GLY A 398 1.19 -5.89 8.56
N GLU A 399 0.09 -5.93 7.81
CA GLU A 399 -1.22 -5.44 8.24
C GLU A 399 -2.31 -6.48 7.93
N VAL A 400 -2.89 -7.05 8.98
CA VAL A 400 -4.00 -8.00 8.89
C VAL A 400 -5.28 -7.30 9.29
N THR A 401 -6.35 -7.50 8.52
CA THR A 401 -7.69 -6.99 8.83
C THR A 401 -8.69 -8.13 8.91
N LEU A 402 -9.38 -8.25 10.04
CA LEU A 402 -10.38 -9.26 10.33
C LEU A 402 -11.71 -8.60 10.73
N ASP A 403 -12.83 -9.21 10.30
CA ASP A 403 -14.16 -8.62 10.35
C ASP A 403 -15.08 -9.32 11.35
N ALA A 404 -15.80 -8.53 12.17
CA ALA A 404 -16.77 -8.99 13.15
C ALA A 404 -17.92 -9.79 12.52
N LEU A 405 -18.42 -9.39 11.35
CA LEU A 405 -19.50 -10.12 10.67
C LEU A 405 -19.04 -11.48 10.13
N ARG A 406 -17.74 -11.66 9.90
CA ARG A 406 -17.19 -12.96 9.53
C ARG A 406 -17.38 -13.99 10.65
N ALA A 407 -17.13 -13.60 11.89
CA ALA A 407 -17.38 -14.47 13.05
C ALA A 407 -18.87 -14.81 13.17
N ARG A 408 -19.77 -13.82 13.02
CA ARG A 408 -21.22 -14.03 13.04
C ARG A 408 -21.71 -14.95 11.92
N GLN A 409 -21.18 -14.80 10.71
CA GLN A 409 -21.48 -15.68 9.58
C GLN A 409 -21.12 -17.15 9.89
N HIS A 410 -19.95 -17.39 10.46
CA HIS A 410 -19.54 -18.74 10.83
C HIS A 410 -20.41 -19.30 11.97
N PHE A 411 -20.88 -18.46 12.87
CA PHE A 411 -21.85 -18.87 13.88
C PHE A 411 -23.18 -19.31 13.25
N MET A 412 -23.73 -18.57 12.30
CA MET A 412 -24.94 -18.95 11.55
C MET A 412 -24.76 -20.26 10.77
N ILE A 413 -23.58 -20.48 10.17
CA ILE A 413 -23.26 -21.75 9.51
C ILE A 413 -23.27 -22.90 10.52
N ALA A 414 -22.65 -22.71 11.68
CA ALA A 414 -22.63 -23.73 12.75
C ALA A 414 -24.03 -24.00 13.30
N GLU A 415 -24.85 -22.98 13.51
CA GLU A 415 -26.26 -23.16 13.91
C GLU A 415 -27.06 -23.93 12.87
N GLY A 416 -26.90 -23.61 11.57
CA GLY A 416 -27.58 -24.33 10.49
C GLY A 416 -27.20 -25.82 10.43
N LEU A 417 -26.01 -26.19 10.92
CA LEU A 417 -25.55 -27.58 11.02
C LEU A 417 -26.05 -28.29 12.28
N LEU A 418 -26.17 -27.59 13.43
CA LEU A 418 -26.33 -28.17 14.76
C LEU A 418 -27.69 -27.97 15.38
N ALA A 419 -28.49 -27.00 14.92
CA ALA A 419 -29.82 -26.75 15.46
C ALA A 419 -30.88 -27.73 14.85
N PRO A 420 -31.97 -28.05 15.60
CA PRO A 420 -32.25 -27.64 16.98
C PRO A 420 -31.34 -28.32 18.00
N TYR A 421 -30.94 -27.57 19.02
CA TYR A 421 -30.13 -28.15 20.09
C TYR A 421 -30.98 -29.06 20.97
N PRO A 422 -30.47 -30.27 21.36
CA PRO A 422 -31.18 -31.15 22.26
C PRO A 422 -31.46 -30.48 23.61
N GLU A 423 -32.65 -30.73 24.17
CA GLU A 423 -32.99 -30.27 25.51
C GLU A 423 -32.04 -30.88 26.55
N GLY A 424 -31.52 -30.04 27.47
CA GLY A 424 -30.50 -30.45 28.44
C GLY A 424 -29.10 -30.69 27.88
N GLY A 425 -28.89 -30.46 26.56
CA GLY A 425 -27.60 -30.58 25.91
C GLY A 425 -26.71 -29.32 26.09
N PRO A 426 -25.55 -29.29 25.42
CA PRO A 426 -24.55 -28.20 25.55
C PRO A 426 -25.00 -26.87 24.95
N GLY A 427 -26.19 -26.77 24.35
CA GLY A 427 -26.70 -25.57 23.69
C GLY A 427 -25.82 -25.14 22.50
N ALA A 428 -25.61 -23.85 22.36
CA ALA A 428 -24.81 -23.27 21.27
C ALA A 428 -23.29 -23.38 21.50
N LYS A 429 -22.79 -23.98 22.56
CA LYS A 429 -21.36 -24.07 22.85
C LYS A 429 -20.54 -24.72 21.73
N PRO A 430 -20.93 -25.85 21.10
CA PRO A 430 -20.19 -26.43 19.99
C PRO A 430 -20.12 -25.49 18.75
N ALA A 431 -21.19 -24.71 18.52
CA ALA A 431 -21.21 -23.71 17.44
C ALA A 431 -20.17 -22.60 17.70
N LEU A 432 -20.08 -22.09 18.94
CA LEU A 432 -19.11 -21.09 19.32
C LEU A 432 -17.66 -21.63 19.20
N GLU A 433 -17.42 -22.86 19.64
CA GLU A 433 -16.12 -23.53 19.54
C GLU A 433 -15.67 -23.67 18.06
N MET A 434 -16.59 -24.06 17.17
CA MET A 434 -16.35 -24.12 15.74
C MET A 434 -16.00 -22.73 15.16
N VAL A 435 -16.70 -21.67 15.60
CA VAL A 435 -16.37 -20.29 15.18
C VAL A 435 -14.96 -19.90 15.62
N LEU A 436 -14.61 -20.16 16.89
CA LEU A 436 -13.29 -19.81 17.41
C LEU A 436 -12.18 -20.60 16.71
N ALA A 437 -12.41 -21.88 16.38
CA ALA A 437 -11.47 -22.66 15.56
C ALA A 437 -11.26 -22.03 14.17
N ARG A 438 -12.35 -21.55 13.54
CA ARG A 438 -12.23 -20.83 12.27
C ARG A 438 -11.49 -19.50 12.40
N ILE A 439 -11.73 -18.73 13.48
CA ILE A 439 -11.03 -17.45 13.69
C ILE A 439 -9.54 -17.68 13.90
N ARG A 440 -9.12 -18.73 14.62
CA ARG A 440 -7.70 -19.10 14.74
C ARG A 440 -7.08 -19.41 13.39
N GLN A 441 -7.74 -20.27 12.60
CA GLN A 441 -7.26 -20.64 11.27
C GLN A 441 -7.21 -19.42 10.33
N LEU A 442 -8.21 -18.52 10.41
CA LEU A 442 -8.25 -17.31 9.61
C LEU A 442 -7.15 -16.32 10.02
N ALA A 443 -6.90 -16.16 11.33
CA ALA A 443 -5.79 -15.34 11.81
C ALA A 443 -4.44 -15.85 11.30
N ALA A 444 -4.21 -17.17 11.32
CA ALA A 444 -3.02 -17.77 10.72
C ALA A 444 -2.94 -17.52 9.20
N HIS A 445 -4.06 -17.68 8.48
CA HIS A 445 -4.15 -17.47 7.03
C HIS A 445 -3.77 -16.05 6.63
N GLU A 446 -4.44 -15.04 7.21
CA GLU A 446 -4.18 -13.64 6.86
C GLU A 446 -2.78 -13.19 7.29
N THR A 447 -2.28 -13.71 8.42
CA THR A 447 -0.89 -13.49 8.83
C THR A 447 0.09 -14.09 7.82
N GLY A 448 -0.21 -15.25 7.24
CA GLY A 448 0.60 -15.85 6.18
C GLY A 448 0.77 -14.97 4.95
N HIS A 449 -0.27 -14.22 4.57
CA HIS A 449 -0.16 -13.23 3.49
C HIS A 449 0.83 -12.12 3.84
N THR A 450 0.86 -11.67 5.08
CA THR A 450 1.81 -10.65 5.55
C THR A 450 3.24 -11.19 5.74
N LEU A 451 3.43 -12.51 5.66
CA LEU A 451 4.74 -13.17 5.56
C LEU A 451 5.17 -13.38 4.09
N GLY A 452 4.38 -12.91 3.14
CA GLY A 452 4.64 -13.00 1.70
C GLY A 452 4.00 -14.20 0.99
N LEU A 453 3.21 -15.03 1.68
CA LEU A 453 2.62 -16.23 1.11
C LEU A 453 1.35 -15.94 0.32
N ALA A 454 1.22 -16.54 -0.85
CA ALA A 454 -0.01 -16.58 -1.64
C ALA A 454 -0.85 -17.80 -1.22
N HIS A 455 -2.12 -17.85 -1.68
CA HIS A 455 -2.97 -19.02 -1.46
C HIS A 455 -2.34 -20.32 -1.99
N ASN A 456 -2.60 -21.42 -1.31
CA ASN A 456 -2.28 -22.77 -1.78
C ASN A 456 -3.52 -23.67 -1.75
N PHE A 457 -4.33 -23.63 -2.81
CA PHE A 457 -5.54 -24.46 -2.92
C PHE A 457 -5.25 -25.95 -3.13
N ALA A 458 -4.04 -26.32 -3.53
CA ALA A 458 -3.65 -27.72 -3.64
C ALA A 458 -3.56 -28.41 -2.28
N ALA A 459 -3.43 -27.67 -1.19
CA ALA A 459 -3.36 -28.22 0.17
C ALA A 459 -4.61 -29.04 0.55
N SER A 460 -5.78 -28.73 -0.04
CA SER A 460 -7.03 -29.49 0.15
C SER A 460 -6.88 -30.97 -0.27
N THR A 461 -5.97 -31.29 -1.20
CA THR A 461 -5.74 -32.67 -1.64
C THR A 461 -4.83 -33.48 -0.70
N HIS A 462 -4.24 -32.83 0.31
CA HIS A 462 -3.28 -33.39 1.25
C HIS A 462 -3.64 -33.09 2.70
N ASN A 463 -4.84 -33.45 3.12
CA ASN A 463 -5.27 -33.47 4.50
C ASN A 463 -4.92 -32.19 5.30
N ARG A 464 -5.36 -31.02 4.81
CA ARG A 464 -5.14 -29.73 5.50
C ARG A 464 -3.65 -29.34 5.64
N ALA A 465 -2.88 -29.60 4.58
CA ALA A 465 -1.43 -29.38 4.58
C ALA A 465 -1.02 -27.91 4.69
N SER A 466 -1.93 -26.94 4.58
CA SER A 466 -1.64 -25.51 4.64
C SER A 466 -2.78 -24.70 5.21
N VAL A 467 -2.46 -23.70 6.04
CA VAL A 467 -3.39 -22.65 6.45
C VAL A 467 -3.71 -21.68 5.31
N MET A 468 -2.89 -21.65 4.25
CA MET A 468 -3.06 -20.77 3.07
C MET A 468 -4.13 -21.29 2.09
N ASP A 469 -4.85 -22.33 2.45
CA ASP A 469 -6.03 -22.83 1.75
C ASP A 469 -7.33 -22.20 2.25
N TYR A 470 -8.44 -22.44 1.55
CA TYR A 470 -9.81 -22.06 1.95
C TYR A 470 -10.62 -23.29 2.35
N PRO A 471 -10.32 -23.94 3.47
CA PRO A 471 -11.02 -25.14 3.87
C PRO A 471 -12.48 -24.84 4.27
N GLY A 472 -13.41 -25.67 3.79
CA GLY A 472 -14.72 -25.79 4.41
C GLY A 472 -14.61 -26.46 5.79
N PRO A 473 -15.64 -26.36 6.66
CA PRO A 473 -15.66 -27.10 7.92
C PRO A 473 -15.76 -28.62 7.64
N LEU A 474 -14.92 -29.40 8.30
CA LEU A 474 -15.06 -30.85 8.30
C LEU A 474 -16.24 -31.24 9.25
N VAL A 475 -17.25 -31.80 8.66
CA VAL A 475 -18.43 -32.31 9.41
C VAL A 475 -18.40 -33.83 9.38
N LYS A 476 -18.37 -34.46 10.54
CA LYS A 476 -18.38 -35.91 10.67
C LYS A 476 -19.77 -36.38 11.16
N LEU A 477 -20.21 -37.51 10.66
CA LEU A 477 -21.44 -38.16 11.17
C LEU A 477 -21.09 -39.00 12.39
N ARG A 478 -21.81 -38.78 13.50
CA ARG A 478 -21.70 -39.61 14.72
C ARG A 478 -22.51 -40.88 14.58
N ALA A 479 -22.22 -41.87 15.42
CA ALA A 479 -22.96 -43.14 15.46
C ALA A 479 -24.44 -42.98 15.80
N ASP A 480 -24.81 -41.93 16.54
CA ASP A 480 -26.18 -41.58 16.90
C ASP A 480 -26.93 -40.81 15.80
N GLY A 481 -26.33 -40.59 14.64
CA GLY A 481 -26.89 -39.83 13.53
C GLY A 481 -26.71 -38.30 13.67
N GLY A 482 -26.14 -37.81 14.76
CA GLY A 482 -25.85 -36.42 14.97
C GLY A 482 -24.57 -35.98 14.22
N LEU A 483 -24.38 -34.68 14.08
CA LEU A 483 -23.19 -34.10 13.46
C LEU A 483 -22.11 -33.78 14.50
N ASP A 484 -20.85 -34.06 14.15
CA ASP A 484 -19.68 -33.69 14.93
C ASP A 484 -18.88 -32.65 14.16
N VAL A 485 -18.72 -31.47 14.75
CA VAL A 485 -17.94 -30.33 14.23
C VAL A 485 -16.72 -30.00 15.11
N SER A 486 -16.39 -30.88 16.07
CA SER A 486 -15.27 -30.64 17.01
C SER A 486 -13.93 -30.52 16.33
N ASP A 487 -13.77 -31.14 15.14
CA ASP A 487 -12.59 -31.08 14.29
C ASP A 487 -12.88 -30.31 12.98
N ALA A 488 -13.79 -29.33 13.03
CA ALA A 488 -14.21 -28.61 11.83
C ALA A 488 -13.03 -27.92 11.10
N TYR A 489 -12.07 -27.40 11.85
CA TYR A 489 -10.87 -26.74 11.32
C TYR A 489 -9.61 -27.30 12.00
N ALA A 490 -8.53 -27.42 11.23
CA ALA A 490 -7.24 -27.87 11.75
C ALA A 490 -6.68 -26.87 12.77
N THR A 491 -5.91 -27.38 13.73
CA THR A 491 -5.14 -26.60 14.70
C THR A 491 -3.67 -26.64 14.34
N GLY A 492 -3.00 -25.50 14.41
CA GLY A 492 -1.57 -25.36 14.10
C GLY A 492 -1.29 -25.12 12.62
N ILE A 493 -0.01 -25.07 12.28
CA ILE A 493 0.52 -24.84 10.93
C ILE A 493 0.60 -26.14 10.13
N GLY A 494 0.30 -26.05 8.84
CA GLY A 494 0.40 -27.19 7.94
C GLY A 494 1.83 -27.55 7.55
N GLU A 495 2.03 -28.79 7.09
CA GLU A 495 3.35 -29.27 6.68
C GLU A 495 3.90 -28.52 5.45
N TRP A 496 3.04 -28.10 4.52
CA TRP A 496 3.46 -27.26 3.40
C TRP A 496 3.88 -25.85 3.85
N ASP A 497 3.21 -25.29 4.86
CA ASP A 497 3.55 -23.97 5.40
C ASP A 497 4.97 -23.95 5.97
N LYS A 498 5.41 -25.06 6.61
CA LYS A 498 6.79 -25.24 7.09
C LYS A 498 7.79 -25.21 5.93
N VAL A 499 7.47 -25.86 4.82
CA VAL A 499 8.30 -25.84 3.60
C VAL A 499 8.37 -24.42 3.02
N ALA A 500 7.24 -23.73 2.95
CA ALA A 500 7.20 -22.36 2.43
C ALA A 500 8.04 -21.41 3.30
N ILE A 501 7.93 -21.48 4.62
CA ILE A 501 8.76 -20.68 5.53
C ILE A 501 10.24 -21.06 5.42
N ALA A 502 10.58 -22.34 5.32
CA ALA A 502 11.97 -22.78 5.10
C ALA A 502 12.53 -22.19 3.80
N TYR A 503 11.79 -22.25 2.68
CA TYR A 503 12.21 -21.61 1.43
C TYR A 503 12.40 -20.10 1.59
N GLY A 504 11.44 -19.41 2.20
CA GLY A 504 11.46 -17.96 2.26
C GLY A 504 12.44 -17.40 3.28
N TYR A 505 12.59 -18.04 4.42
CA TYR A 505 13.23 -17.44 5.58
C TYR A 505 14.47 -18.16 6.11
N GLN A 506 14.72 -19.43 5.73
CA GLN A 506 15.92 -20.12 6.21
C GLN A 506 17.19 -19.31 5.89
N ASP A 507 18.00 -19.08 6.91
CA ASP A 507 19.30 -18.43 6.79
C ASP A 507 20.39 -19.51 6.78
N PHE A 508 21.34 -19.42 5.85
CA PHE A 508 22.36 -20.42 5.63
C PHE A 508 23.72 -19.94 6.11
N ALA A 509 24.56 -20.88 6.55
CA ALA A 509 25.94 -20.58 6.91
C ALA A 509 26.73 -20.01 5.72
N THR A 510 27.71 -19.17 5.99
CA THR A 510 28.58 -18.58 4.98
C THR A 510 29.25 -19.67 4.14
N GLY A 511 29.22 -19.52 2.81
CA GLY A 511 29.78 -20.48 1.85
C GLY A 511 28.81 -21.57 1.39
N THR A 512 27.58 -21.61 1.91
CA THR A 512 26.53 -22.50 1.43
C THR A 512 26.05 -22.09 0.03
N ASP A 513 25.87 -23.04 -0.87
CA ASP A 513 25.17 -22.81 -2.14
C ASP A 513 23.65 -22.70 -1.88
N GLU A 514 23.20 -21.48 -1.57
CA GLU A 514 21.81 -21.18 -1.24
C GLU A 514 20.84 -21.68 -2.31
N LYS A 515 21.17 -21.51 -3.60
CA LYS A 515 20.30 -21.91 -4.70
C LYS A 515 20.06 -23.42 -4.71
N ARG A 516 21.11 -24.21 -4.46
CA ARG A 516 21.03 -25.66 -4.39
C ARG A 516 20.20 -26.13 -3.19
N GLU A 517 20.41 -25.52 -2.03
CA GLU A 517 19.67 -25.87 -0.82
C GLU A 517 18.17 -25.53 -0.95
N LEU A 518 17.85 -24.37 -1.49
CA LEU A 518 16.47 -23.95 -1.75
C LEU A 518 15.77 -24.88 -2.76
N ASP A 519 16.43 -25.28 -3.84
CA ASP A 519 15.89 -26.26 -4.78
C ASP A 519 15.72 -27.64 -4.13
N GLY A 520 16.62 -28.02 -3.22
CA GLY A 520 16.51 -29.24 -2.40
C GLY A 520 15.24 -29.24 -1.54
N ILE A 521 14.96 -28.15 -0.84
CA ILE A 521 13.73 -27.97 -0.04
C ILE A 521 12.49 -28.19 -0.90
N LEU A 522 12.43 -27.58 -2.07
CA LEU A 522 11.26 -27.68 -2.95
C LEU A 522 11.10 -29.08 -3.59
N ARG A 523 12.21 -29.74 -3.96
CA ARG A 523 12.17 -31.12 -4.48
C ARG A 523 11.65 -32.09 -3.44
N GLN A 524 12.19 -32.07 -2.22
CA GLN A 524 11.72 -32.89 -1.11
C GLN A 524 10.25 -32.67 -0.79
N SER A 525 9.76 -31.42 -0.90
CA SER A 525 8.33 -31.10 -0.74
C SER A 525 7.47 -31.83 -1.76
N ILE A 526 7.86 -31.80 -3.04
CA ILE A 526 7.13 -32.48 -4.12
C ILE A 526 7.17 -34.00 -3.95
N GLU A 527 8.32 -34.57 -3.57
CA GLU A 527 8.46 -36.02 -3.29
C GLU A 527 7.53 -36.48 -2.15
N ARG A 528 7.29 -35.61 -1.16
CA ARG A 528 6.32 -35.83 -0.07
C ARG A 528 4.87 -35.56 -0.50
N GLY A 529 4.63 -35.16 -1.74
CA GLY A 529 3.30 -34.85 -2.29
C GLY A 529 2.83 -33.41 -2.00
N PHE A 530 3.58 -32.57 -1.31
CA PHE A 530 3.19 -31.20 -1.01
C PHE A 530 3.50 -30.30 -2.20
N ILE A 531 2.45 -29.88 -2.90
CA ILE A 531 2.54 -28.98 -4.06
C ILE A 531 1.86 -27.66 -3.76
N SER A 532 2.26 -26.61 -4.46
CA SER A 532 1.60 -25.31 -4.42
C SER A 532 0.82 -25.09 -5.71
N PHE A 533 -0.43 -24.71 -5.58
CA PHE A 533 -1.27 -24.26 -6.69
C PHE A 533 -2.04 -23.01 -6.28
N ARG A 534 -1.83 -21.94 -7.03
CA ARG A 534 -2.60 -20.72 -6.89
C ARG A 534 -3.36 -20.44 -8.17
N THR A 535 -4.57 -19.91 -8.07
CA THR A 535 -5.29 -19.40 -9.22
C THR A 535 -4.52 -18.19 -9.77
N LEU A 536 -3.99 -18.31 -11.01
CA LEU A 536 -3.50 -17.15 -11.74
C LEU A 536 -4.74 -16.34 -12.12
N THR A 537 -5.09 -15.33 -11.33
CA THR A 537 -5.98 -14.28 -11.82
C THR A 537 -5.30 -13.67 -13.04
N ARG A 538 -5.89 -13.87 -14.22
CA ARG A 538 -5.45 -13.20 -15.46
C ARG A 538 -5.34 -11.71 -15.15
N GLY A 539 -4.13 -11.18 -15.24
CA GLY A 539 -3.80 -9.83 -14.87
C GLY A 539 -4.74 -8.82 -15.50
N ARG A 540 -5.40 -8.05 -14.67
CA ARG A 540 -5.66 -6.66 -14.96
C ARG A 540 -4.38 -5.89 -14.64
N ARG A 541 -4.04 -4.92 -15.49
CA ARG A 541 -2.83 -4.09 -15.48
C ARG A 541 -2.46 -3.68 -14.06
N ALA A 542 -1.16 -3.66 -13.80
CA ALA A 542 -0.56 -3.16 -12.57
C ALA A 542 -1.23 -1.85 -12.12
N GLY A 543 -1.89 -1.88 -10.99
CA GLY A 543 -2.66 -0.76 -10.45
C GLY A 543 -3.62 -1.15 -9.33
N ARG A 544 -3.85 -2.43 -9.08
CA ARG A 544 -4.60 -2.90 -7.89
C ARG A 544 -4.17 -4.30 -7.51
N ILE A 545 -3.38 -4.42 -6.46
CA ILE A 545 -3.30 -5.65 -5.67
C ILE A 545 -4.46 -5.59 -4.66
N LEU A 546 -5.67 -5.77 -5.14
CA LEU A 546 -6.77 -6.29 -4.36
C LEU A 546 -7.26 -7.55 -5.06
N PRO A 547 -7.34 -8.71 -4.40
CA PRO A 547 -8.04 -9.84 -4.96
C PRO A 547 -9.53 -9.49 -4.99
N ARG A 548 -10.05 -9.04 -6.14
CA ARG A 548 -11.46 -9.20 -6.43
C ARG A 548 -11.71 -10.70 -6.53
N THR A 549 -12.03 -11.33 -5.45
CA THR A 549 -12.74 -12.61 -5.49
C THR A 549 -14.15 -12.28 -5.96
N SER A 550 -14.39 -12.34 -7.28
CA SER A 550 -15.73 -12.62 -7.78
C SER A 550 -16.23 -13.84 -6.99
N GLY A 551 -17.35 -13.68 -6.31
CA GLY A 551 -18.02 -14.78 -5.64
C GLY A 551 -18.32 -15.90 -6.63
N THR A 552 -17.40 -16.82 -6.75
CA THR A 552 -17.64 -18.14 -7.30
C THR A 552 -17.80 -19.04 -6.08
N THR A 553 -19.05 -19.33 -5.79
CA THR A 553 -19.42 -20.55 -5.08
C THR A 553 -18.55 -21.68 -5.62
N ALA A 554 -17.65 -22.17 -4.78
CA ALA A 554 -16.94 -23.40 -5.11
C ALA A 554 -18.01 -24.47 -5.39
N PRO A 555 -17.90 -25.25 -6.48
CA PRO A 555 -18.81 -26.36 -6.67
C PRO A 555 -18.66 -27.28 -5.46
N MET A 556 -19.79 -27.60 -4.84
CA MET A 556 -19.85 -28.71 -3.88
C MET A 556 -19.32 -29.94 -4.61
N LEU A 557 -18.15 -30.41 -4.20
CA LEU A 557 -17.68 -31.73 -4.57
C LEU A 557 -18.70 -32.73 -4.02
N SER A 558 -19.44 -33.35 -4.93
CA SER A 558 -20.31 -34.46 -4.65
C SER A 558 -19.52 -35.55 -3.92
N LEU A 559 -19.97 -35.90 -2.72
CA LEU A 559 -19.54 -37.11 -2.03
C LEU A 559 -19.90 -38.31 -2.93
N SER A 560 -18.92 -38.88 -3.61
CA SER A 560 -19.04 -40.24 -4.11
C SER A 560 -18.81 -41.19 -2.93
N SER A 561 -19.89 -41.79 -2.47
CA SER A 561 -19.84 -43.00 -1.64
C SER A 561 -19.17 -44.12 -2.43
N SER A 562 -18.04 -44.59 -1.96
CA SER A 562 -17.59 -45.96 -2.24
C SER A 562 -17.13 -46.61 -0.96
N ALA A 563 -17.74 -47.75 -0.71
CA ALA A 563 -17.75 -48.70 0.38
C ALA A 563 -16.48 -48.84 1.23
#